data_91959eac9fcebfdb3c8f32f5ec8437bb
#
_entry.id   91959eac9fcebfdb3c8f32f5ec8437bb
#
_cell.length_a   1.000
_cell.length_b   1.000
_cell.length_c   1.000
_cell.angle_alpha   90.00
_cell.angle_beta   90.00
_cell.angle_gamma   90.00
#
_symmetry.space_group_name_H-M   'P 1'
#
loop_
_entity.id
_entity.type
_entity.pdbx_description
1 polymer ?
#
loop_
_entity_poly.entity_id
_entity_poly.type
_entity_poly.pdbx_seq_one_letter_code
_entity_poly.pdbx_strand_id
1 'polypeptide(L)'
;MSDTDGAQPGVVVTKLEGRGPLNLLGRDTFVALNVELDRLDQDRSVRAVILTGSGDRAFSAGVDLHQMKDLDQADAESFIMALHAPARKLLTMAIPAIAAIKGPCLGGALELILACDIRIATEDAILGLPEVQVGIPSV
;
A
#
# COMPACT_ATOMS: atom_id res chain seq x y z
N MET A 1 -7.20 -0.75 9.14
CA MET A 1 -8.55 -0.62 9.70
C MET A 1 -9.50 -0.21 8.60
N SER A 2 -10.50 -1.02 8.32
CA SER A 2 -11.49 -0.74 7.29
C SER A 2 -12.55 0.21 7.85
N ASP A 3 -12.79 1.30 7.13
CA ASP A 3 -13.82 2.28 7.45
C ASP A 3 -14.96 2.13 6.44
N THR A 4 -16.17 1.83 6.92
CA THR A 4 -17.35 1.64 6.06
C THR A 4 -18.26 2.86 6.06
N ASP A 5 -17.85 3.94 6.75
CA ASP A 5 -18.68 5.13 6.89
C ASP A 5 -18.78 5.87 5.55
N GLY A 6 -19.97 5.85 4.94
CA GLY A 6 -20.27 6.48 3.65
C GLY A 6 -20.00 5.65 2.39
N ALA A 7 -19.50 4.42 2.51
CA ALA A 7 -19.31 3.54 1.35
C ALA A 7 -20.63 2.86 0.93
N GLN A 8 -20.74 2.59 -0.38
CA GLN A 8 -21.84 1.77 -0.92
C GLN A 8 -21.80 0.35 -0.31
N PRO A 9 -22.93 -0.32 -0.14
CA PRO A 9 -22.95 -1.70 0.36
C PRO A 9 -21.99 -2.60 -0.43
N GLY A 10 -21.11 -3.30 0.31
CA GLY A 10 -20.08 -4.17 -0.25
C GLY A 10 -18.79 -3.47 -0.72
N VAL A 11 -18.69 -2.15 -0.60
CA VAL A 11 -17.43 -1.43 -0.83
C VAL A 11 -16.74 -1.16 0.50
N VAL A 12 -15.50 -1.60 0.64
CA VAL A 12 -14.70 -1.43 1.86
C VAL A 12 -13.52 -0.50 1.58
N VAL A 13 -13.35 0.52 2.41
CA VAL A 13 -12.18 1.39 2.38
C VAL A 13 -11.14 0.85 3.36
N THR A 14 -9.98 0.49 2.85
CA THR A 14 -8.83 0.01 3.63
C THR A 14 -7.75 1.08 3.61
N LYS A 15 -7.27 1.45 4.80
CA LYS A 15 -6.23 2.46 4.95
C LYS A 15 -4.86 1.80 5.08
N LEU A 16 -3.92 2.27 4.27
CA LEU A 16 -2.51 1.95 4.40
C LEU A 16 -1.94 2.77 5.55
N GLU A 17 -1.67 2.13 6.69
CA GLU A 17 -1.25 2.79 7.93
C GLU A 17 0.27 2.69 8.10
N GLY A 18 0.97 3.74 7.77
CA GLY A 18 2.41 3.91 7.98
C GLY A 18 2.72 4.86 9.15
N ARG A 19 3.97 5.32 9.20
CA ARG A 19 4.49 6.18 10.28
C ARG A 19 4.59 7.64 9.85
N GLY A 20 4.30 8.50 10.80
CA GLY A 20 4.49 9.94 10.67
C GLY A 20 3.59 10.61 9.61
N PRO A 21 3.77 11.93 9.40
CA PRO A 21 2.87 12.71 8.57
C PRO A 21 2.95 12.38 7.06
N LEU A 22 4.02 11.72 6.63
CA LEU A 22 4.23 11.27 5.25
C LEU A 22 3.85 9.80 5.04
N ASN A 23 3.30 9.16 6.06
CA ASN A 23 2.82 7.78 6.00
C ASN A 23 3.88 6.80 5.49
N LEU A 24 5.07 6.78 6.14
CA LEU A 24 6.18 5.91 5.78
C LEU A 24 5.87 4.44 6.09
N LEU A 25 6.09 3.57 5.11
CA LEU A 25 5.73 2.16 5.19
C LEU A 25 6.84 1.32 5.81
N GLY A 26 6.48 0.56 6.84
CA GLY A 26 7.33 -0.45 7.42
C GLY A 26 6.89 -1.86 7.07
N ARG A 27 7.69 -2.85 7.46
CA ARG A 27 7.36 -4.27 7.31
C ARG A 27 6.01 -4.62 7.96
N ASP A 28 5.76 -4.08 9.13
CA ASP A 28 4.51 -4.22 9.89
C ASP A 28 3.29 -3.73 9.09
N THR A 29 3.42 -2.63 8.37
CA THR A 29 2.37 -2.10 7.50
C THR A 29 2.00 -3.08 6.39
N PHE A 30 3.00 -3.66 5.71
CA PHE A 30 2.75 -4.62 4.62
C PHE A 30 2.14 -5.92 5.13
N VAL A 31 2.60 -6.43 6.28
CA VAL A 31 2.04 -7.62 6.91
C VAL A 31 0.58 -7.39 7.30
N ALA A 32 0.27 -6.27 7.95
CA ALA A 32 -1.09 -5.93 8.35
C ALA A 32 -2.01 -5.78 7.12
N LEU A 33 -1.54 -5.11 6.07
CA LEU A 33 -2.29 -4.97 4.82
C LEU A 33 -2.57 -6.34 4.19
N ASN A 34 -1.58 -7.23 4.12
CA ASN A 34 -1.79 -8.55 3.53
C ASN A 34 -2.84 -9.36 4.28
N VAL A 35 -2.82 -9.34 5.61
CA VAL A 35 -3.84 -10.01 6.46
C VAL A 35 -5.23 -9.42 6.20
N GLU A 36 -5.35 -8.11 6.09
CA GLU A 36 -6.63 -7.45 5.83
C GLU A 36 -7.15 -7.78 4.42
N LEU A 37 -6.29 -7.76 3.40
CA LEU A 37 -6.68 -8.14 2.03
C LEU A 37 -7.13 -9.60 1.95
N ASP A 38 -6.47 -10.52 2.67
CA ASP A 38 -6.89 -11.92 2.75
C ASP A 38 -8.28 -12.05 3.38
N ARG A 39 -8.54 -11.32 4.45
CA ARG A 39 -9.85 -11.30 5.12
C ARG A 39 -10.94 -10.78 4.18
N LEU A 40 -10.68 -9.68 3.47
CA LEU A 40 -11.65 -9.06 2.57
C LEU A 40 -11.97 -9.93 1.35
N ASP A 41 -10.97 -10.62 0.81
CA ASP A 41 -11.14 -11.51 -0.35
C ASP A 41 -11.96 -12.77 -0.01
N GLN A 42 -11.97 -13.18 1.27
CA GLN A 42 -12.76 -14.31 1.76
C GLN A 42 -14.20 -13.92 2.16
N ASP A 43 -14.45 -12.64 2.37
CA ASP A 43 -15.76 -12.13 2.78
C ASP A 43 -16.68 -11.94 1.56
N ARG A 44 -17.65 -12.81 1.38
CA ARG A 44 -18.59 -12.77 0.25
C ARG A 44 -19.51 -11.54 0.23
N SER A 45 -19.58 -10.76 1.30
CA SER A 45 -20.32 -9.50 1.33
C SER A 45 -19.50 -8.35 0.70
N VAL A 46 -18.18 -8.49 0.62
CA VAL A 46 -17.28 -7.50 0.01
C VAL A 46 -17.27 -7.69 -1.51
N ARG A 47 -17.47 -6.59 -2.23
CA ARG A 47 -17.55 -6.55 -3.70
C ARG A 47 -16.44 -5.72 -4.34
N ALA A 48 -15.84 -4.82 -3.56
CA ALA A 48 -14.70 -4.00 -3.99
C ALA A 48 -13.93 -3.48 -2.78
N VAL A 49 -12.63 -3.28 -2.95
CA VAL A 49 -11.75 -2.66 -1.95
C VAL A 49 -11.22 -1.35 -2.51
N ILE A 50 -11.29 -0.29 -1.71
CA ILE A 50 -10.61 0.98 -1.97
C ILE A 50 -9.44 1.09 -1.02
N LEU A 51 -8.22 1.12 -1.57
CA LEU A 51 -6.99 1.33 -0.81
C LEU A 51 -6.61 2.81 -0.84
N THR A 52 -6.41 3.41 0.33
CA THR A 52 -5.97 4.80 0.48
C THR A 52 -4.94 4.95 1.59
N GLY A 53 -4.22 6.08 1.63
CA GLY A 53 -3.31 6.40 2.73
C GLY A 53 -4.06 6.89 3.98
N SER A 54 -3.56 6.57 5.17
CA SER A 54 -4.16 6.97 6.44
C SER A 54 -3.97 8.45 6.78
N GLY A 55 -2.95 9.09 6.21
CA GLY A 55 -2.62 10.49 6.49
C GLY A 55 -3.36 11.49 5.58
N ASP A 56 -3.40 12.77 5.99
CA ASP A 56 -4.02 13.85 5.19
C ASP A 56 -3.03 14.47 4.19
N ARG A 57 -1.72 14.25 4.37
CA ARG A 57 -0.66 14.92 3.60
C ARG A 57 -0.09 14.09 2.46
N ALA A 58 -0.24 12.78 2.52
CA ALA A 58 0.31 11.86 1.52
C ALA A 58 -0.51 10.57 1.47
N PHE A 59 -0.56 9.94 0.33
CA PHE A 59 -0.89 8.53 0.26
C PHE A 59 0.19 7.74 1.00
N SER A 60 1.44 7.87 0.59
CA SER A 60 2.65 7.48 1.30
C SER A 60 3.90 7.99 0.58
N ALA A 61 4.89 8.41 1.32
CA ALA A 61 6.20 8.76 0.75
C ALA A 61 7.13 7.54 0.54
N GLY A 62 6.59 6.33 0.64
CA GLY A 62 7.31 5.09 0.39
C GLY A 62 7.80 4.39 1.64
N VAL A 63 8.75 3.50 1.45
CA VAL A 63 9.32 2.68 2.52
C VAL A 63 10.15 3.52 3.49
N ASP A 64 10.03 3.21 4.78
CA ASP A 64 10.88 3.79 5.83
C ASP A 64 12.31 3.28 5.68
N LEU A 65 13.18 4.08 5.06
CA LEU A 65 14.58 3.75 4.82
C LEU A 65 15.38 3.53 6.11
N HIS A 66 14.92 4.07 7.25
CA HIS A 66 15.56 3.79 8.56
C HIS A 66 15.41 2.32 8.95
N GLN A 67 14.34 1.66 8.54
CA GLN A 67 14.16 0.22 8.78
C GLN A 67 15.02 -0.65 7.86
N MET A 68 15.54 -0.11 6.77
CA MET A 68 16.35 -0.86 5.81
C MET A 68 17.86 -0.71 6.04
N LYS A 69 18.29 0.33 6.77
CA LYS A 69 19.68 0.76 6.85
C LYS A 69 20.64 -0.29 7.42
N ASP A 70 20.18 -1.07 8.39
CA ASP A 70 21.02 -2.01 9.14
C ASP A 70 20.57 -3.47 8.98
N LEU A 71 19.77 -3.77 7.92
CA LEU A 71 19.33 -5.13 7.63
C LEU A 71 20.49 -5.98 7.09
N ASP A 72 20.63 -7.19 7.61
CA ASP A 72 21.42 -8.20 6.94
C ASP A 72 20.68 -8.75 5.69
N GLN A 73 21.34 -9.65 4.94
CA GLN A 73 20.75 -10.17 3.71
C GLN A 73 19.40 -10.90 3.97
N ALA A 74 19.31 -11.71 5.02
CA ALA A 74 18.10 -12.47 5.32
C ALA A 74 16.94 -11.57 5.74
N ASP A 75 17.22 -10.54 6.53
CA ASP A 75 16.25 -9.54 6.94
C ASP A 75 15.80 -8.67 5.77
N ALA A 76 16.71 -8.31 4.85
CA ALA A 76 16.39 -7.58 3.62
C ALA A 76 15.48 -8.41 2.71
N GLU A 77 15.79 -9.69 2.47
CA GLU A 77 14.92 -10.60 1.72
C GLU A 77 13.53 -10.71 2.35
N SER A 78 13.48 -10.87 3.68
CA SER A 78 12.23 -10.93 4.44
C SER A 78 11.40 -9.64 4.33
N PHE A 79 12.06 -8.47 4.30
CA PHE A 79 11.41 -7.19 4.11
C PHE A 79 10.78 -7.07 2.70
N ILE A 80 11.54 -7.42 1.67
CA ILE A 80 11.07 -7.40 0.27
C ILE A 80 9.90 -8.38 0.08
N MET A 81 9.99 -9.58 0.65
CA MET A 81 8.88 -10.54 0.59
C MET A 81 7.62 -10.02 1.29
N ALA A 82 7.76 -9.26 2.39
CA ALA A 82 6.61 -8.64 3.06
C ALA A 82 5.94 -7.57 2.19
N LEU A 83 6.71 -6.81 1.40
CA LEU A 83 6.18 -5.85 0.41
C LEU A 83 5.48 -6.57 -0.75
N HIS A 84 6.07 -7.64 -1.27
CA HIS A 84 5.52 -8.38 -2.40
C HIS A 84 4.22 -9.13 -2.06
N ALA A 85 4.03 -9.56 -0.81
CA ALA A 85 2.86 -10.35 -0.42
C ALA A 85 1.54 -9.61 -0.69
N PRO A 86 1.31 -8.37 -0.19
CA PRO A 86 0.08 -7.63 -0.48
C PRO A 86 -0.04 -7.23 -1.96
N ALA A 87 1.07 -6.94 -2.66
CA ALA A 87 1.02 -6.66 -4.10
C ALA A 87 0.54 -7.88 -4.88
N ARG A 88 1.07 -9.07 -4.59
CA ARG A 88 0.60 -10.33 -5.19
C ARG A 88 -0.87 -10.59 -4.86
N LYS A 89 -1.28 -10.32 -3.61
CA LYS A 89 -2.67 -10.48 -3.21
C LYS A 89 -3.59 -9.58 -4.03
N LEU A 90 -3.27 -8.30 -4.17
CA LEU A 90 -4.03 -7.36 -5.00
C LEU A 90 -4.19 -7.85 -6.45
N LEU A 91 -3.13 -8.43 -7.03
CA LEU A 91 -3.16 -8.99 -8.39
C LEU A 91 -4.03 -10.24 -8.54
N THR A 92 -4.28 -10.97 -7.45
CA THR A 92 -4.95 -12.28 -7.50
C THR A 92 -6.32 -12.31 -6.81
N MET A 93 -6.73 -11.23 -6.15
CA MET A 93 -8.04 -11.11 -5.52
C MET A 93 -9.17 -11.34 -6.52
N ALA A 94 -10.25 -11.96 -6.05
CA ALA A 94 -11.45 -12.18 -6.84
C ALA A 94 -12.33 -10.91 -6.98
N ILE A 95 -12.07 -9.90 -6.14
CA ILE A 95 -12.80 -8.62 -6.11
C ILE A 95 -11.88 -7.47 -6.54
N PRO A 96 -12.42 -6.44 -7.24
CA PRO A 96 -11.60 -5.33 -7.71
C PRO A 96 -11.01 -4.50 -6.58
N ALA A 97 -9.73 -4.13 -6.76
CA ALA A 97 -8.99 -3.23 -5.90
C ALA A 97 -8.76 -1.86 -6.57
N ILE A 98 -9.14 -0.80 -5.90
CA ILE A 98 -9.07 0.57 -6.40
C ILE A 98 -8.12 1.37 -5.51
N ALA A 99 -7.07 1.96 -6.05
CA ALA A 99 -6.22 2.89 -5.31
C ALA A 99 -6.81 4.31 -5.41
N ALA A 100 -7.12 4.91 -4.25
CA ALA A 100 -7.53 6.31 -4.13
C ALA A 100 -6.35 7.13 -3.58
N ILE A 101 -5.69 7.85 -4.48
CA ILE A 101 -4.38 8.48 -4.25
C ILE A 101 -4.55 9.97 -4.01
N LYS A 102 -4.03 10.47 -2.89
CA LYS A 102 -3.93 11.90 -2.62
C LYS A 102 -2.51 12.29 -2.23
N GLY A 103 -2.04 13.42 -2.75
CA GLY A 103 -0.68 13.91 -2.49
C GLY A 103 0.40 12.93 -2.95
N PRO A 104 1.58 12.91 -2.28
CA PRO A 104 2.68 12.02 -2.63
C PRO A 104 2.33 10.53 -2.50
N CYS A 105 2.65 9.75 -3.55
CA CYS A 105 2.65 8.29 -3.57
C CYS A 105 3.95 7.83 -4.23
N LEU A 106 4.94 7.52 -3.41
CA LEU A 106 6.32 7.34 -3.86
C LEU A 106 6.86 5.96 -3.52
N GLY A 107 7.83 5.51 -4.31
CA GLY A 107 8.59 4.31 -4.05
C GLY A 107 7.74 3.06 -3.89
N GLY A 108 8.01 2.25 -2.89
CA GLY A 108 7.27 1.01 -2.61
C GLY A 108 5.76 1.19 -2.46
N ALA A 109 5.28 2.41 -2.13
CA ALA A 109 3.85 2.70 -2.15
C ALA A 109 3.30 2.78 -3.59
N LEU A 110 4.05 3.38 -4.51
CA LEU A 110 3.69 3.39 -5.93
C LEU A 110 3.74 1.97 -6.50
N GLU A 111 4.79 1.19 -6.19
CA GLU A 111 4.89 -0.21 -6.62
C GLU A 111 3.68 -1.03 -6.16
N LEU A 112 3.28 -0.88 -4.90
CA LEU A 112 2.10 -1.56 -4.35
C LEU A 112 0.82 -1.24 -5.13
N ILE A 113 0.54 0.05 -5.41
CA ILE A 113 -0.70 0.44 -6.10
C ILE A 113 -0.72 0.13 -7.59
N LEU A 114 0.44 -0.16 -8.20
CA LEU A 114 0.48 -0.68 -9.58
C LEU A 114 -0.21 -2.04 -9.68
N ALA A 115 -0.30 -2.78 -8.59
CA ALA A 115 -1.02 -4.04 -8.50
C ALA A 115 -2.55 -3.90 -8.35
N CYS A 116 -3.08 -2.70 -8.14
CA CYS A 116 -4.52 -2.45 -8.13
C CYS A 116 -5.09 -2.43 -9.56
N ASP A 117 -6.39 -2.76 -9.70
CA ASP A 117 -7.08 -2.74 -10.99
C ASP A 117 -7.30 -1.31 -11.51
N ILE A 118 -7.66 -0.40 -10.61
CA ILE A 118 -7.96 1.00 -10.94
C ILE A 118 -7.16 1.91 -10.02
N ARG A 119 -6.64 3.02 -10.55
CA ARG A 119 -5.96 4.09 -9.81
C ARG A 119 -6.67 5.40 -10.11
N ILE A 120 -7.11 6.09 -9.05
CA ILE A 120 -7.71 7.42 -9.11
C ILE A 120 -6.85 8.33 -8.25
N ALA A 121 -6.40 9.43 -8.80
CA ALA A 121 -5.52 10.37 -8.13
C ALA A 121 -6.12 11.78 -8.12
N THR A 122 -5.86 12.53 -7.05
CA THR A 122 -6.13 13.97 -7.02
C THR A 122 -5.18 14.71 -7.96
N GLU A 123 -5.55 15.90 -8.40
CA GLU A 123 -4.73 16.70 -9.34
C GLU A 123 -3.34 17.07 -8.78
N ASP A 124 -3.23 17.17 -7.46
CA ASP A 124 -1.99 17.45 -6.72
C ASP A 124 -1.19 16.20 -6.36
N ALA A 125 -1.61 15.02 -6.80
CA ALA A 125 -0.88 13.80 -6.53
C ALA A 125 0.48 13.78 -7.23
N ILE A 126 1.51 13.36 -6.50
CA ILE A 126 2.88 13.21 -7.01
C ILE A 126 3.23 11.72 -6.99
N LEU A 127 3.46 11.17 -8.17
CA LEU A 127 3.82 9.76 -8.34
C LEU A 127 5.28 9.64 -8.79
N GLY A 128 6.05 8.76 -8.17
CA GLY A 128 7.45 8.60 -8.55
C GLY A 128 8.18 7.47 -7.83
N LEU A 129 9.31 7.08 -8.39
CA LEU A 129 10.22 6.06 -7.86
C LEU A 129 11.59 6.73 -7.56
N PRO A 130 11.72 7.45 -6.44
CA PRO A 130 12.93 8.19 -6.10
C PRO A 130 14.09 7.29 -5.63
N GLU A 131 13.85 6.00 -5.43
CA GLU A 131 14.84 5.01 -4.95
C GLU A 131 16.09 4.97 -5.80
N VAL A 132 15.99 5.23 -7.09
CA VAL A 132 17.13 5.29 -8.02
C VAL A 132 18.17 6.33 -7.61
N GLN A 133 17.76 7.39 -6.90
CA GLN A 133 18.67 8.44 -6.42
C GLN A 133 19.56 7.98 -5.27
N VAL A 134 19.16 6.92 -4.56
CA VAL A 134 19.91 6.31 -3.45
C VAL A 134 20.44 4.93 -3.81
N GLY A 135 20.40 4.56 -5.11
CA GLY A 135 20.96 3.31 -5.61
C GLY A 135 20.14 2.06 -5.27
N ILE A 136 18.90 2.21 -4.89
CA ILE A 136 17.99 1.09 -4.64
C ILE A 136 17.21 0.82 -5.92
N PRO A 137 17.25 -0.42 -6.47
CA PRO A 137 16.42 -0.77 -7.62
C PRO A 137 14.94 -0.86 -7.23
N SER A 138 14.07 -0.58 -8.19
CA SER A 138 12.65 -0.90 -8.10
C SER A 138 12.45 -2.42 -8.08
N VAL A 139 11.57 -2.94 -7.27
CA VAL A 139 11.36 -4.38 -7.03
C VAL A 139 9.98 -4.86 -7.46
#